data_972b0913c0b0f74fd355114c7d8b7c43
#
_entry.id   972b0913c0b0f74fd355114c7d8b7c43
#
_cell.length_a   1.000
_cell.length_b   1.000
_cell.length_c   1.000
_cell.angle_alpha   90.00
_cell.angle_beta   90.00
_cell.angle_gamma   90.00
#
_symmetry.space_group_name_H-M   'P 1'
#
loop_
_entity.id
_entity.type
_entity.pdbx_description
1 polymer ?
#
loop_
_entity_poly.entity_id
_entity_poly.type
_entity_poly.pdbx_seq_one_letter_code
_entity_poly.pdbx_strand_id
1 'polypeptide(L)'
;MRLHICAVGRLRAGPERDLINDYTTRFDRTGRPLGLGPLTEHEVEDRKGGGMTTEADLLARAVPAGALLAVLDERGRVISSPQFADHLAKWRDDGQQDVAFVIGGADGIATALRDRADFALGFGHMVWPHLLVRVMLAEQLYRAATILGGGPYHRL
;
A
#
# COMPACT_ATOMS: atom_id res chain seq x y z
N MET A 1 -5.77 -12.10 -6.26
CA MET A 1 -4.94 -10.90 -6.53
C MET A 1 -3.99 -10.69 -5.36
N ARG A 2 -2.70 -10.77 -5.60
CA ARG A 2 -1.67 -10.55 -4.58
C ARG A 2 -1.49 -9.05 -4.36
N LEU A 3 -1.22 -8.66 -3.11
CA LEU A 3 -1.00 -7.26 -2.76
C LEU A 3 0.42 -7.08 -2.22
N HIS A 4 1.04 -5.98 -2.59
CA HIS A 4 2.41 -5.66 -2.22
C HIS A 4 2.47 -4.26 -1.64
N ILE A 5 3.23 -4.08 -0.57
CA ILE A 5 3.63 -2.77 -0.05
C ILE A 5 5.12 -2.63 -0.30
N CYS A 6 5.49 -1.72 -1.19
CA CYS A 6 6.89 -1.41 -1.49
C CYS A 6 7.22 -0.07 -0.81
N ALA A 7 8.09 -0.10 0.17
CA ALA A 7 8.34 1.07 1.02
C ALA A 7 9.83 1.31 1.26
N VAL A 8 10.19 2.59 1.36
CA VAL A 8 11.54 3.00 1.76
C VAL A 8 11.70 2.87 3.26
N GLY A 9 12.82 2.29 3.67
CA GLY A 9 13.22 2.12 5.06
C GLY A 9 12.84 0.77 5.63
N ARG A 10 13.78 0.22 6.42
CA ARG A 10 13.55 -1.02 7.17
C ARG A 10 12.87 -0.68 8.48
N LEU A 11 11.68 -1.21 8.67
CA LEU A 11 10.92 -1.04 9.90
C LEU A 11 11.33 -2.13 10.91
N ARG A 12 12.03 -1.71 11.95
CA ARG A 12 12.50 -2.60 13.02
C ARG A 12 11.43 -2.83 14.07
N ALA A 13 11.74 -3.67 15.08
CA ALA A 13 10.86 -3.92 16.21
C ALA A 13 10.37 -2.61 16.86
N GLY A 14 9.08 -2.54 17.12
CA GLY A 14 8.41 -1.37 17.68
C GLY A 14 6.92 -1.39 17.39
N PRO A 15 6.19 -0.35 17.86
CA PRO A 15 4.73 -0.29 17.73
C PRO A 15 4.26 -0.39 16.27
N GLU A 16 4.91 0.31 15.35
CA GLU A 16 4.51 0.32 13.93
C GLU A 16 4.70 -1.06 13.30
N ARG A 17 5.81 -1.75 13.61
CA ARG A 17 6.06 -3.12 13.13
C ARG A 17 5.01 -4.08 13.65
N ASP A 18 4.65 -3.98 14.91
CA ASP A 18 3.64 -4.83 15.53
C ASP A 18 2.27 -4.63 14.89
N LEU A 19 1.87 -3.38 14.65
CA LEU A 19 0.61 -3.05 13.98
C LEU A 19 0.57 -3.57 12.54
N ILE A 20 1.62 -3.35 11.76
CA ILE A 20 1.69 -3.82 10.37
C ILE A 20 1.59 -5.35 10.33
N ASN A 21 2.31 -6.05 11.19
CA ASN A 21 2.26 -7.50 11.24
C ASN A 21 0.86 -8.01 11.61
N ASP A 22 0.20 -7.39 12.57
CA ASP A 22 -1.15 -7.75 12.98
C ASP A 22 -2.16 -7.53 11.83
N TYR A 23 -2.15 -6.35 11.20
CA TYR A 23 -3.05 -6.06 10.08
C TYR A 23 -2.78 -6.95 8.86
N THR A 24 -1.54 -7.25 8.57
CA THR A 24 -1.17 -8.17 7.47
C THR A 24 -1.75 -9.56 7.73
N THR A 25 -1.58 -10.08 8.95
CA THR A 25 -2.13 -11.40 9.32
C THR A 25 -3.65 -11.42 9.23
N ARG A 26 -4.31 -10.37 9.71
CA ARG A 26 -5.77 -10.24 9.63
C ARG A 26 -6.24 -10.12 8.18
N PHE A 27 -5.54 -9.33 7.38
CA PHE A 27 -5.84 -9.18 5.95
C PHE A 27 -5.74 -10.53 5.22
N ASP A 28 -4.66 -11.27 5.40
CA ASP A 28 -4.45 -12.54 4.70
C ASP A 28 -5.54 -13.56 5.03
N ARG A 29 -5.96 -13.62 6.29
CA ARG A 29 -7.04 -14.50 6.72
C ARG A 29 -8.39 -14.09 6.13
N THR A 30 -8.73 -12.81 6.18
CA THR A 30 -10.02 -12.28 5.72
C THR A 30 -10.09 -12.22 4.20
N GLY A 31 -8.99 -11.87 3.54
CA GLY A 31 -8.93 -11.68 2.09
C GLY A 31 -8.87 -12.98 1.30
N ARG A 32 -8.30 -14.05 1.87
CA ARG A 32 -8.14 -15.33 1.16
C ARG A 32 -9.43 -15.83 0.51
N PRO A 33 -10.56 -15.96 1.22
CA PRO A 33 -11.81 -16.42 0.59
C PRO A 33 -12.39 -15.44 -0.43
N LEU A 34 -11.89 -14.19 -0.46
CA LEU A 34 -12.31 -13.15 -1.39
C LEU A 34 -11.41 -13.08 -2.64
N GLY A 35 -10.41 -13.94 -2.74
CA GLY A 35 -9.41 -13.85 -3.82
C GLY A 35 -8.41 -12.70 -3.65
N LEU A 36 -8.21 -12.21 -2.43
CA LEU A 36 -7.29 -11.13 -2.08
C LEU A 36 -6.13 -11.64 -1.21
N GLY A 37 -4.93 -11.25 -1.57
CA GLY A 37 -3.72 -11.62 -0.84
C GLY A 37 -2.91 -12.73 -1.50
N PRO A 38 -1.80 -13.15 -0.89
CA PRO A 38 -1.26 -12.59 0.35
C PRO A 38 -0.77 -11.15 0.21
N LEU A 39 -0.63 -10.46 1.35
CA LEU A 39 -0.02 -9.14 1.44
C LEU A 39 1.46 -9.31 1.79
N THR A 40 2.34 -8.79 0.94
CA THR A 40 3.79 -8.89 1.11
C THR A 40 4.41 -7.50 1.20
N GLU A 41 5.27 -7.29 2.20
CA GLU A 41 6.09 -6.09 2.28
C GLU A 41 7.42 -6.27 1.54
N HIS A 42 7.83 -5.24 0.79
CA HIS A 42 9.14 -5.12 0.16
C HIS A 42 9.78 -3.84 0.68
N GLU A 43 10.76 -3.97 1.54
CA GLU A 43 11.48 -2.84 2.11
C GLU A 43 12.75 -2.57 1.31
N VAL A 44 12.96 -1.32 0.89
CA VAL A 44 14.15 -0.89 0.18
C VAL A 44 14.92 0.14 1.00
N GLU A 45 16.25 0.08 0.95
CA GLU A 45 17.11 1.01 1.66
C GLU A 45 18.08 1.65 0.68
N ASP A 46 18.13 2.98 0.69
CA ASP A 46 19.19 3.74 0.03
C ASP A 46 20.40 3.89 0.97
N ARG A 47 21.27 2.89 0.97
CA ARG A 47 22.47 2.87 1.83
C ARG A 47 23.54 3.87 1.41
N LYS A 48 23.46 4.40 0.18
CA LYS A 48 24.46 5.31 -0.38
C LYS A 48 24.05 6.78 -0.29
N GLY A 49 22.84 7.07 0.19
CA GLY A 49 22.35 8.43 0.34
C GLY A 49 22.11 9.15 -1.00
N GLY A 50 21.71 8.43 -2.04
CA GLY A 50 21.44 8.98 -3.37
C GLY A 50 20.14 9.79 -3.49
N GLY A 51 19.35 9.83 -2.42
CA GLY A 51 18.14 10.63 -2.32
C GLY A 51 16.95 10.05 -3.07
N MET A 52 15.97 10.91 -3.38
CA MET A 52 14.67 10.52 -3.90
C MET A 52 14.75 9.76 -5.24
N THR A 53 15.69 10.12 -6.11
CA THR A 53 15.88 9.43 -7.40
C THR A 53 16.34 7.98 -7.20
N THR A 54 17.31 7.76 -6.32
CA THR A 54 17.78 6.39 -6.00
C THR A 54 16.69 5.58 -5.31
N GLU A 55 15.95 6.18 -4.40
CA GLU A 55 14.79 5.53 -3.75
C GLU A 55 13.74 5.13 -4.79
N ALA A 56 13.44 5.99 -5.75
CA ALA A 56 12.50 5.70 -6.83
C ALA A 56 12.95 4.51 -7.68
N ASP A 57 14.23 4.41 -8.01
CA ASP A 57 14.77 3.27 -8.76
C ASP A 57 14.66 1.97 -7.95
N LEU A 58 14.97 2.01 -6.66
CA LEU A 58 14.85 0.86 -5.78
C LEU A 58 13.40 0.40 -5.64
N LEU A 59 12.48 1.34 -5.45
CA LEU A 59 11.04 1.06 -5.37
C LEU A 59 10.52 0.46 -6.69
N ALA A 60 10.91 1.03 -7.83
CA ALA A 60 10.50 0.52 -9.13
C ALA A 60 10.95 -0.93 -9.36
N ARG A 61 12.12 -1.30 -8.88
CA ARG A 61 12.63 -2.68 -8.95
C ARG A 61 11.92 -3.64 -8.00
N ALA A 62 11.41 -3.13 -6.88
CA ALA A 62 10.66 -3.93 -5.91
C ALA A 62 9.24 -4.24 -6.37
N VAL A 63 8.69 -3.45 -7.29
CA VAL A 63 7.35 -3.67 -7.85
C VAL A 63 7.39 -4.90 -8.76
N PRO A 64 6.51 -5.91 -8.53
CA PRO A 64 6.44 -7.07 -9.41
C PRO A 64 6.11 -6.69 -10.86
N ALA A 65 6.72 -7.41 -11.80
CA ALA A 65 6.46 -7.18 -13.22
C ALA A 65 4.97 -7.36 -13.55
N GLY A 66 4.38 -6.41 -14.26
CA GLY A 66 2.97 -6.45 -14.63
C GLY A 66 1.99 -6.05 -13.52
N ALA A 67 2.49 -5.67 -12.34
CA ALA A 67 1.64 -5.21 -11.25
C ALA A 67 0.98 -3.87 -11.59
N LEU A 68 -0.27 -3.70 -11.16
CA LEU A 68 -0.88 -2.38 -11.11
C LEU A 68 -0.12 -1.54 -10.08
N LEU A 69 0.32 -0.37 -10.48
CA LEU A 69 1.11 0.53 -9.64
C LEU A 69 0.22 1.57 -8.98
N ALA A 70 0.09 1.49 -7.66
CA ALA A 70 -0.60 2.48 -6.84
C ALA A 70 0.43 3.21 -5.97
N VAL A 71 0.48 4.53 -6.05
CA VAL A 71 1.38 5.33 -5.21
C VAL A 71 0.61 6.00 -4.09
N LEU A 72 1.21 6.08 -2.90
CA LEU A 72 0.72 6.89 -1.78
C LEU A 72 1.33 8.28 -1.92
N ASP A 73 0.49 9.28 -2.16
CA ASP A 73 0.91 10.67 -2.37
C ASP A 73 -0.11 11.60 -1.72
N GLU A 74 0.35 12.64 -1.02
CA GLU A 74 -0.53 13.64 -0.41
C GLU A 74 -1.40 14.37 -1.44
N ARG A 75 -0.98 14.37 -2.71
CA ARG A 75 -1.74 14.92 -3.85
C ARG A 75 -2.62 13.88 -4.53
N GLY A 76 -2.65 12.65 -4.03
CA GLY A 76 -3.47 11.58 -4.55
C GLY A 76 -4.97 11.80 -4.28
N ARG A 77 -5.78 10.92 -4.84
CA ARG A 77 -7.22 10.95 -4.65
C ARG A 77 -7.57 10.64 -3.20
N VAL A 78 -8.36 11.51 -2.59
CA VAL A 78 -8.95 11.27 -1.27
C VAL A 78 -10.28 10.55 -1.47
N ILE A 79 -10.35 9.31 -1.05
CA ILE A 79 -11.53 8.44 -1.21
C ILE A 79 -11.93 7.85 0.14
N SER A 80 -13.17 7.40 0.23
CA SER A 80 -13.65 6.72 1.43
C SER A 80 -13.16 5.27 1.49
N SER A 81 -13.22 4.65 2.68
CA SER A 81 -12.85 3.23 2.82
C SER A 81 -13.73 2.30 1.97
N PRO A 82 -15.05 2.49 1.86
CA PRO A 82 -15.85 1.72 0.90
C PRO A 82 -15.41 1.90 -0.56
N GLN A 83 -15.10 3.13 -0.99
CA GLN A 83 -14.59 3.37 -2.34
C GLN A 83 -13.24 2.69 -2.57
N PHE A 84 -12.38 2.65 -1.56
CA PHE A 84 -11.13 1.91 -1.65
C PHE A 84 -11.36 0.41 -1.79
N ALA A 85 -12.30 -0.15 -1.03
CA ALA A 85 -12.72 -1.54 -1.18
C ALA A 85 -13.25 -1.84 -2.59
N ASP A 86 -14.05 -0.93 -3.16
CA ASP A 86 -14.57 -1.05 -4.54
C ASP A 86 -13.42 -1.08 -5.56
N HIS A 87 -12.38 -0.26 -5.39
CA HIS A 87 -11.20 -0.31 -6.25
C HIS A 87 -10.50 -1.67 -6.21
N LEU A 88 -10.28 -2.21 -5.01
CA LEU A 88 -9.66 -3.53 -4.86
C LEU A 88 -10.49 -4.63 -5.53
N ALA A 89 -11.81 -4.61 -5.31
CA ALA A 89 -12.72 -5.56 -5.94
C ALA A 89 -12.69 -5.44 -7.46
N LYS A 90 -12.73 -4.21 -7.99
CA LYS A 90 -12.69 -3.96 -9.43
C LYS A 90 -11.39 -4.48 -10.04
N TRP A 91 -10.24 -4.16 -9.48
CA TRP A 91 -8.95 -4.63 -10.00
C TRP A 91 -8.86 -6.16 -10.00
N ARG A 92 -9.32 -6.80 -8.93
CA ARG A 92 -9.39 -8.26 -8.86
C ARG A 92 -10.29 -8.84 -9.95
N ASP A 93 -11.49 -8.29 -10.12
CA ASP A 93 -12.50 -8.78 -11.06
C ASP A 93 -12.10 -8.52 -12.52
N ASP A 94 -11.31 -7.46 -12.76
CA ASP A 94 -10.69 -7.18 -14.07
C ASP A 94 -9.52 -8.13 -14.38
N GLY A 95 -9.16 -9.04 -13.47
CA GLY A 95 -8.12 -10.05 -13.69
C GLY A 95 -6.72 -9.61 -13.31
N GLN A 96 -6.57 -8.48 -12.58
CA GLN A 96 -5.27 -8.04 -12.12
C GLN A 96 -4.67 -9.07 -11.15
N GLN A 97 -3.44 -9.53 -11.43
CA GLN A 97 -2.78 -10.56 -10.64
C GLN A 97 -2.04 -9.99 -9.43
N ASP A 98 -1.46 -8.80 -9.60
CA ASP A 98 -0.66 -8.12 -8.58
C ASP A 98 -1.01 -6.64 -8.53
N VAL A 99 -1.13 -6.09 -7.33
CA VAL A 99 -1.22 -4.64 -7.08
C VAL A 99 -0.11 -4.26 -6.12
N ALA A 100 0.71 -3.29 -6.48
CA ALA A 100 1.79 -2.79 -5.66
C ALA A 100 1.48 -1.37 -5.19
N PHE A 101 1.40 -1.19 -3.88
CA PHE A 101 1.30 0.12 -3.24
C PHE A 101 2.70 0.60 -2.88
N VAL A 102 3.07 1.75 -3.39
CA VAL A 102 4.42 2.31 -3.21
C VAL A 102 4.38 3.50 -2.28
N ILE A 103 5.21 3.45 -1.25
CA ILE A 103 5.34 4.49 -0.23
C ILE A 103 6.77 5.03 -0.29
N GLY A 104 6.94 6.32 -0.55
CA GLY A 104 8.23 6.98 -0.56
C GLY A 104 8.82 7.16 0.84
N GLY A 105 10.06 7.65 0.87
CA GLY A 105 10.72 8.05 2.12
C GLY A 105 10.28 9.42 2.61
N ALA A 106 11.15 10.06 3.42
CA ALA A 106 10.86 11.36 4.03
C ALA A 106 10.57 12.48 3.02
N ASP A 107 11.15 12.39 1.83
CA ASP A 107 10.98 13.39 0.76
C ASP A 107 9.80 13.09 -0.19
N GLY A 108 9.04 12.03 0.09
CA GLY A 108 7.88 11.63 -0.70
C GLY A 108 8.21 10.79 -1.92
N ILE A 109 7.29 10.77 -2.90
CA ILE A 109 7.40 10.01 -4.15
C ILE A 109 8.01 10.88 -5.24
N ALA A 110 9.02 10.35 -5.95
CA ALA A 110 9.59 11.01 -7.13
C ALA A 110 8.54 11.18 -8.24
N THR A 111 8.61 12.32 -8.94
CA THR A 111 7.67 12.65 -10.02
C THR A 111 7.62 11.56 -11.09
N ALA A 112 8.76 11.01 -11.50
CA ALA A 112 8.82 9.95 -12.51
C ALA A 112 8.03 8.70 -12.10
N LEU A 113 8.06 8.33 -10.83
CA LEU A 113 7.31 7.19 -10.31
C LEU A 113 5.81 7.50 -10.20
N ARG A 114 5.48 8.72 -9.77
CA ARG A 114 4.09 9.19 -9.74
C ARG A 114 3.46 9.22 -11.12
N ASP A 115 4.20 9.69 -12.13
CA ASP A 115 3.70 9.79 -13.52
C ASP A 115 3.46 8.41 -14.15
N ARG A 116 4.13 7.38 -13.67
CA ARG A 116 3.92 5.98 -14.10
C ARG A 116 2.79 5.28 -13.36
N ALA A 117 2.27 5.87 -12.28
CA ALA A 117 1.26 5.22 -11.45
C ALA A 117 -0.08 5.09 -12.18
N ASP A 118 -0.70 3.92 -12.03
CA ASP A 118 -2.06 3.68 -12.49
C ASP A 118 -3.08 4.32 -11.54
N PHE A 119 -2.69 4.48 -10.27
CA PHE A 119 -3.54 5.05 -9.24
C PHE A 119 -2.68 5.81 -8.20
N ALA A 120 -3.16 6.96 -7.76
CA ALA A 120 -2.54 7.73 -6.69
C ALA A 120 -3.55 7.91 -5.55
N LEU A 121 -3.20 7.38 -4.37
CA LEU A 121 -4.04 7.42 -3.17
C LEU A 121 -3.48 8.44 -2.17
N GLY A 122 -4.35 9.33 -1.68
CA GLY A 122 -4.02 10.26 -0.61
C GLY A 122 -4.84 9.97 0.65
N PHE A 123 -4.21 10.15 1.80
CA PHE A 123 -4.87 10.05 3.12
C PHE A 123 -5.27 11.42 3.69
N GLY A 124 -5.68 12.33 2.83
CA GLY A 124 -6.08 13.69 3.17
C GLY A 124 -4.98 14.71 2.88
N HIS A 125 -5.22 15.96 3.29
CA HIS A 125 -4.32 17.07 2.98
C HIS A 125 -3.22 17.27 4.02
N MET A 126 -3.28 16.58 5.14
CA MET A 126 -2.22 16.63 6.14
C MET A 126 -1.07 15.71 5.74
N VAL A 127 0.14 16.11 6.09
CA VAL A 127 1.34 15.29 5.88
C VAL A 127 1.46 14.28 7.01
N TRP A 128 1.69 13.03 6.67
CA TRP A 128 1.87 11.94 7.62
C TRP A 128 3.29 11.38 7.54
N PRO A 129 3.91 11.00 8.67
CA PRO A 129 5.17 10.25 8.64
C PRO A 129 5.03 8.99 7.78
N HIS A 130 6.00 8.71 6.92
CA HIS A 130 5.91 7.58 5.99
C HIS A 130 5.74 6.21 6.70
N LEU A 131 6.27 6.05 7.91
CA LEU A 131 6.06 4.83 8.72
C LEU A 131 4.59 4.68 9.15
N LEU A 132 3.93 5.79 9.52
CA LEU A 132 2.50 5.78 9.85
C LEU A 132 1.64 5.54 8.61
N VAL A 133 2.03 6.08 7.46
CA VAL A 133 1.33 5.80 6.19
C VAL A 133 1.35 4.31 5.90
N ARG A 134 2.45 3.60 6.16
CA ARG A 134 2.54 2.15 6.00
C ARG A 134 1.55 1.41 6.92
N VAL A 135 1.45 1.82 8.18
CA VAL A 135 0.47 1.28 9.14
C VAL A 135 -0.96 1.55 8.66
N MET A 136 -1.24 2.79 8.28
CA MET A 136 -2.57 3.22 7.82
C MET A 136 -3.00 2.44 6.58
N LEU A 137 -2.09 2.21 5.64
CA LEU A 137 -2.36 1.42 4.45
C LEU A 137 -2.68 -0.03 4.80
N ALA A 138 -1.88 -0.66 5.66
CA ALA A 138 -2.12 -2.04 6.10
C ALA A 138 -3.49 -2.17 6.78
N GLU A 139 -3.87 -1.20 7.60
CA GLU A 139 -5.19 -1.14 8.23
C GLU A 139 -6.30 -0.99 7.19
N GLN A 140 -6.15 -0.07 6.23
CA GLN A 140 -7.16 0.15 5.20
C GLN A 140 -7.33 -1.05 4.27
N LEU A 141 -6.28 -1.79 3.99
CA LEU A 141 -6.37 -3.05 3.23
C LEU A 141 -7.18 -4.09 4.02
N TYR A 142 -6.90 -4.24 5.31
CA TYR A 142 -7.71 -5.12 6.17
C TYR A 142 -9.17 -4.66 6.24
N ARG A 143 -9.41 -3.37 6.43
CA ARG A 143 -10.76 -2.78 6.44
C ARG A 143 -11.50 -3.05 5.14
N ALA A 144 -10.85 -2.85 4.01
CA ALA A 144 -11.43 -3.14 2.69
C ALA A 144 -11.82 -4.61 2.56
N ALA A 145 -10.99 -5.54 3.00
CA ALA A 145 -11.32 -6.97 3.01
C ALA A 145 -12.54 -7.26 3.88
N THR A 146 -12.67 -6.61 5.05
CA THR A 146 -13.85 -6.79 5.91
C THR A 146 -15.11 -6.21 5.29
N ILE A 147 -15.03 -5.08 4.59
CA ILE A 147 -16.15 -4.48 3.86
C ILE A 147 -16.63 -5.46 2.78
N LEU A 148 -15.71 -5.96 1.96
CA LEU A 148 -16.04 -6.89 0.87
C LEU A 148 -16.58 -8.24 1.37
N GLY A 149 -16.12 -8.68 2.54
CA GLY A 149 -16.57 -9.92 3.18
C GLY A 149 -17.83 -9.78 4.04
N GLY A 150 -18.38 -8.58 4.19
CA GLY A 150 -19.56 -8.34 5.02
C GLY A 150 -19.31 -8.40 6.52
N GLY A 151 -18.06 -8.26 6.96
CA GLY A 151 -17.69 -8.31 8.37
C GLY A 151 -18.04 -7.01 9.13
N PRO A 152 -18.07 -7.07 10.49
CA PRO A 152 -18.55 -5.95 11.31
C PRO A 152 -17.47 -4.91 11.65
N TYR A 153 -16.26 -5.05 11.15
CA TYR A 153 -15.13 -4.18 11.51
C TYR A 153 -15.35 -2.73 11.07
N HIS A 154 -15.83 -2.53 9.83
CA HIS A 154 -16.17 -1.21 9.35
C HIS A 154 -17.57 -0.79 9.83
N ARG A 155 -17.63 0.37 10.45
CA ARG A 155 -18.90 0.97 10.87
C ARG A 155 -19.05 2.34 10.19
N LEU A 156 -20.25 2.60 9.68
CA LEU A 156 -20.63 3.89 9.13
C LEU A 156 -20.89 4.89 10.26
#